data_dc39ec9f8e974f2d1c378513eaf26f56
#
_entry.id   dc39ec9f8e974f2d1c378513eaf26f56
#
_cell.length_a   1.000
_cell.length_b   1.000
_cell.length_c   1.000
_cell.angle_alpha   90.00
_cell.angle_beta   90.00
_cell.angle_gamma   90.00
#
_symmetry.space_group_name_H-M   'P 1'
#
loop_
_entity.id
_entity.type
_entity.pdbx_description
1 polymer ?
#
loop_
_entity_poly.entity_id
_entity_poly.type
_entity_poly.pdbx_seq_one_letter_code
_entity_poly.pdbx_strand_id
1 'polypeptide(L)'
;MMLLVISRCEILDNLCRQINSFFSFAEEEQMILNKYLDNALDRLEKCFQGIDNKYFKLESGEVKFNPFHSVQYMTFLYIMANELYRNGVSSILCDKLYYLNKTMNGLDMFYAIELPEVWSAEHPVGSVLGRAKYGEGFFFYQGCTVGGNRSKDGVLYYPVIGRNVRMYANSSLIGQCNVGDNVILGAGALVKDTDIPSNSIVFGQSPNLIIKENKHI
;
A
#
# COMPACT_ATOMS: atom_id res chain seq x y z
N MET A 1 -8.95 0.04 21.01
CA MET A 1 -8.01 -1.12 20.89
C MET A 1 -8.55 -2.00 19.77
N MET A 2 -7.71 -2.40 18.83
CA MET A 2 -8.11 -3.24 17.70
C MET A 2 -8.42 -4.68 18.15
N LEU A 3 -9.56 -5.23 17.71
CA LEU A 3 -9.86 -6.64 17.91
C LEU A 3 -8.94 -7.50 17.03
N LEU A 4 -8.20 -8.41 17.65
CA LEU A 4 -7.41 -9.42 16.95
C LEU A 4 -8.21 -10.72 16.86
N VAL A 5 -8.42 -11.25 15.65
CA VAL A 5 -9.18 -12.52 15.43
C VAL A 5 -8.43 -13.73 15.98
N ILE A 6 -7.10 -13.66 16.01
CA ILE A 6 -6.22 -14.60 16.72
C ILE A 6 -5.29 -13.80 17.64
N SER A 7 -4.72 -14.46 18.64
CA SER A 7 -3.86 -13.79 19.61
C SER A 7 -2.59 -13.20 18.95
N ARG A 8 -1.99 -12.22 19.64
CA ARG A 8 -0.71 -11.61 19.23
C ARG A 8 0.39 -12.66 19.04
N CYS A 9 0.44 -13.66 19.93
CA CYS A 9 1.41 -14.76 19.84
C CYS A 9 1.19 -15.59 18.58
N GLU A 10 -0.05 -15.92 18.26
CA GLU A 10 -0.39 -16.66 17.03
C GLU A 10 -0.09 -15.86 15.77
N ILE A 11 -0.26 -14.54 15.79
CA ILE A 11 0.15 -13.67 14.66
C ILE A 11 1.66 -13.77 14.44
N LEU A 12 2.46 -13.65 15.51
CA LEU A 12 3.92 -13.78 15.43
C LEU A 12 4.35 -15.17 14.94
N ASP A 13 3.79 -16.22 15.53
CA ASP A 13 4.12 -17.60 15.18
C ASP A 13 3.78 -17.93 13.72
N ASN A 14 2.63 -17.43 13.24
CA ASN A 14 2.24 -17.58 11.84
C ASN A 14 3.23 -16.85 10.91
N LEU A 15 3.61 -15.62 11.24
CA LEU A 15 4.58 -14.85 10.46
C LEU A 15 5.94 -15.54 10.41
N CYS A 16 6.47 -15.99 11.56
CA CYS A 16 7.73 -16.72 11.65
C CYS A 16 7.72 -18.01 10.82
N ARG A 17 6.64 -18.80 10.91
CA ARG A 17 6.48 -20.04 10.12
C ARG A 17 6.42 -19.75 8.62
N GLN A 18 5.73 -18.70 8.21
CA GLN A 18 5.64 -18.31 6.80
C GLN A 18 7.01 -17.89 6.26
N ILE A 19 7.74 -17.04 6.97
CA ILE A 19 9.09 -16.65 6.57
C ILE A 19 9.99 -17.89 6.47
N ASN A 20 9.96 -18.78 7.48
CA ASN A 20 10.76 -20.00 7.51
C ASN A 20 10.40 -21.02 6.42
N SER A 21 9.18 -20.93 5.87
CA SER A 21 8.76 -21.81 4.76
C SER A 21 9.41 -21.43 3.41
N PHE A 22 9.87 -20.19 3.26
CA PHE A 22 10.45 -19.69 2.02
C PHE A 22 11.94 -19.38 2.15
N PHE A 23 12.40 -19.02 3.36
CA PHE A 23 13.75 -18.51 3.61
C PHE A 23 14.35 -19.16 4.85
N SER A 24 15.69 -19.12 4.98
CA SER A 24 16.31 -19.35 6.28
C SER A 24 15.82 -18.31 7.29
N PHE A 25 15.53 -18.74 8.52
CA PHE A 25 15.00 -17.86 9.56
C PHE A 25 15.68 -18.16 10.89
N ALA A 26 16.27 -17.15 11.50
CA ALA A 26 17.04 -17.27 12.72
C ALA A 26 16.23 -16.83 13.95
N GLU A 27 16.62 -17.30 15.15
CA GLU A 27 15.99 -16.90 16.41
C GLU A 27 16.10 -15.38 16.66
N GLU A 28 17.21 -14.77 16.29
CA GLU A 28 17.40 -13.31 16.39
C GLU A 28 16.39 -12.55 15.53
N GLU A 29 16.02 -13.05 14.36
CA GLU A 29 14.99 -12.45 13.51
C GLU A 29 13.61 -12.54 14.17
N GLN A 30 13.28 -13.65 14.84
CA GLN A 30 12.05 -13.78 15.63
C GLN A 30 12.01 -12.76 16.79
N MET A 31 13.13 -12.58 17.50
CA MET A 31 13.22 -11.58 18.56
C MET A 31 13.00 -10.16 18.03
N ILE A 32 13.54 -9.84 16.88
CA ILE A 32 13.34 -8.56 16.20
C ILE A 32 11.87 -8.37 15.81
N LEU A 33 11.26 -9.36 15.17
CA LEU A 33 9.83 -9.31 14.82
C LEU A 33 8.96 -9.11 16.05
N ASN A 34 9.23 -9.86 17.14
CA ASN A 34 8.49 -9.73 18.38
C ASN A 34 8.63 -8.32 19.00
N LYS A 35 9.81 -7.73 18.94
CA LYS A 35 10.08 -6.37 19.46
C LYS A 35 9.26 -5.29 18.76
N TYR A 36 9.07 -5.40 17.44
CA TYR A 36 8.40 -4.36 16.64
C TYR A 36 6.94 -4.67 16.30
N LEU A 37 6.44 -5.85 16.69
CA LEU A 37 5.08 -6.29 16.34
C LEU A 37 4.01 -5.33 16.86
N ASP A 38 4.12 -4.86 18.09
CA ASP A 38 3.11 -3.98 18.69
C ASP A 38 3.08 -2.62 17.97
N ASN A 39 4.23 -2.06 17.61
CA ASN A 39 4.30 -0.83 16.82
C ASN A 39 3.65 -1.01 15.44
N ALA A 40 3.88 -2.16 14.80
CA ALA A 40 3.25 -2.46 13.51
C ALA A 40 1.73 -2.63 13.64
N LEU A 41 1.24 -3.28 14.71
CA LEU A 41 -0.18 -3.43 14.99
C LEU A 41 -0.85 -2.09 15.32
N ASP A 42 -0.19 -1.20 16.05
CA ASP A 42 -0.70 0.16 16.33
C ASP A 42 -0.83 1.00 15.05
N ARG A 43 0.15 0.90 14.15
CA ARG A 43 0.08 1.54 12.83
C ARG A 43 -1.04 0.95 11.97
N LEU A 44 -1.22 -0.37 12.02
CA LEU A 44 -2.29 -1.07 11.32
C LEU A 44 -3.67 -0.62 11.82
N GLU A 45 -3.85 -0.50 13.14
CA GLU A 45 -5.08 0.01 13.75
C GLU A 45 -5.42 1.42 13.24
N LYS A 46 -4.45 2.34 13.25
CA LYS A 46 -4.63 3.70 12.73
C LYS A 46 -5.02 3.70 11.26
N CYS A 47 -4.34 2.92 10.44
CA CYS A 47 -4.67 2.77 9.02
C CYS A 47 -6.12 2.29 8.84
N PHE A 48 -6.51 1.22 9.53
CA PHE A 48 -7.85 0.64 9.41
C PHE A 48 -8.95 1.53 10.01
N GLN A 49 -8.63 2.33 11.03
CA GLN A 49 -9.58 3.29 11.61
C GLN A 49 -10.08 4.29 10.58
N GLY A 50 -9.22 4.71 9.64
CA GLY A 50 -9.57 5.64 8.58
C GLY A 50 -10.31 5.01 7.38
N ILE A 51 -10.41 3.66 7.33
CA ILE A 51 -11.06 2.95 6.22
C ILE A 51 -12.55 2.75 6.53
N ASP A 52 -13.41 3.26 5.67
CA ASP A 52 -14.86 3.01 5.73
C ASP A 52 -15.21 1.76 4.92
N ASN A 53 -15.03 0.59 5.54
CA ASN A 53 -15.32 -0.70 4.93
C ASN A 53 -15.68 -1.74 6.02
N LYS A 54 -16.82 -2.41 5.86
CA LYS A 54 -17.35 -3.42 6.80
C LYS A 54 -16.43 -4.59 7.12
N TYR A 55 -15.44 -4.86 6.28
CA TYR A 55 -14.46 -5.94 6.54
C TYR A 55 -13.38 -5.54 7.54
N PHE A 56 -13.17 -4.23 7.76
CA PHE A 56 -12.15 -3.68 8.64
C PHE A 56 -12.68 -3.27 10.02
N LYS A 57 -14.01 -3.20 10.17
CA LYS A 57 -14.67 -2.79 11.41
C LYS A 57 -15.80 -3.75 11.76
N LEU A 58 -16.10 -3.84 13.05
CA LEU A 58 -17.31 -4.44 13.56
C LEU A 58 -18.48 -3.46 13.41
N GLU A 59 -19.72 -3.94 13.60
CA GLU A 59 -20.91 -3.08 13.65
C GLU A 59 -20.83 -2.00 14.75
N SER A 60 -20.07 -2.27 15.82
CA SER A 60 -19.76 -1.31 16.88
C SER A 60 -18.83 -0.17 16.45
N GLY A 61 -18.22 -0.24 15.27
CA GLY A 61 -17.18 0.68 14.81
C GLY A 61 -15.77 0.33 15.29
N GLU A 62 -15.61 -0.70 16.12
CA GLU A 62 -14.31 -1.18 16.56
C GLU A 62 -13.51 -1.78 15.39
N VAL A 63 -12.24 -1.40 15.26
CA VAL A 63 -11.33 -1.92 14.23
C VAL A 63 -11.04 -3.40 14.48
N LYS A 64 -11.02 -4.19 13.41
CA LYS A 64 -10.74 -5.62 13.45
C LYS A 64 -9.59 -6.00 12.53
N PHE A 65 -8.61 -6.72 13.05
CA PHE A 65 -7.58 -7.38 12.25
C PHE A 65 -7.85 -8.89 12.17
N ASN A 66 -8.07 -9.34 10.94
CA ASN A 66 -8.17 -10.76 10.60
C ASN A 66 -7.01 -11.13 9.66
N PRO A 67 -5.98 -11.84 10.13
CA PRO A 67 -4.86 -12.25 9.28
C PRO A 67 -5.22 -13.26 8.19
N PHE A 68 -6.43 -13.80 8.20
CA PHE A 68 -6.96 -14.66 7.13
C PHE A 68 -7.69 -13.86 6.03
N HIS A 69 -7.84 -12.54 6.21
CA HIS A 69 -8.31 -11.64 5.16
C HIS A 69 -7.10 -11.10 4.38
N SER A 70 -6.94 -11.53 3.13
CA SER A 70 -5.71 -11.29 2.34
C SER A 70 -5.28 -9.83 2.28
N VAL A 71 -6.21 -8.89 2.07
CA VAL A 71 -5.89 -7.45 2.00
C VAL A 71 -5.42 -6.91 3.35
N GLN A 72 -6.04 -7.33 4.47
CA GLN A 72 -5.61 -6.92 5.80
C GLN A 72 -4.21 -7.48 6.11
N TYR A 73 -3.96 -8.73 5.75
CA TYR A 73 -2.66 -9.35 5.96
C TYR A 73 -1.58 -8.76 5.06
N MET A 74 -1.90 -8.48 3.81
CA MET A 74 -1.03 -7.74 2.89
C MET A 74 -0.61 -6.39 3.46
N THR A 75 -1.57 -5.63 4.01
CA THR A 75 -1.31 -4.34 4.67
C THR A 75 -0.40 -4.50 5.89
N PHE A 76 -0.67 -5.52 6.72
CA PHE A 76 0.17 -5.85 7.87
C PHE A 76 1.60 -6.19 7.47
N LEU A 77 1.81 -7.03 6.46
CA LEU A 77 3.15 -7.41 5.99
C LEU A 77 3.95 -6.19 5.49
N TYR A 78 3.30 -5.28 4.75
CA TYR A 78 3.94 -4.05 4.34
C TYR A 78 4.29 -3.17 5.55
N ILE A 79 3.34 -2.92 6.46
CA ILE A 79 3.57 -2.08 7.64
C ILE A 79 4.68 -2.66 8.50
N MET A 80 4.71 -3.98 8.71
CA MET A 80 5.76 -4.65 9.48
C MET A 80 7.14 -4.46 8.85
N ALA A 81 7.26 -4.67 7.53
CA ALA A 81 8.52 -4.49 6.81
C ALA A 81 8.98 -3.02 6.82
N ASN A 82 8.05 -2.07 6.60
CA ASN A 82 8.31 -0.65 6.65
C ASN A 82 8.68 -0.17 8.08
N GLU A 83 8.04 -0.72 9.12
CA GLU A 83 8.38 -0.41 10.52
C GLU A 83 9.82 -0.81 10.85
N LEU A 84 10.23 -2.01 10.45
CA LEU A 84 11.61 -2.47 10.61
C LEU A 84 12.60 -1.57 9.86
N TYR A 85 12.30 -1.24 8.61
CA TYR A 85 13.12 -0.37 7.78
C TYR A 85 13.30 1.02 8.40
N ARG A 86 12.22 1.66 8.88
CA ARG A 86 12.25 2.98 9.52
C ARG A 86 13.06 3.00 10.82
N ASN A 87 13.17 1.86 11.48
CA ASN A 87 13.98 1.69 12.71
C ASN A 87 15.40 1.19 12.44
N GLY A 88 15.87 1.19 11.19
CA GLY A 88 17.23 0.83 10.82
C GLY A 88 17.58 -0.65 11.02
N VAL A 89 16.56 -1.51 11.04
CA VAL A 89 16.78 -2.97 11.10
C VAL A 89 17.40 -3.45 9.77
N SER A 90 18.16 -4.55 9.84
CA SER A 90 18.80 -5.17 8.68
C SER A 90 17.84 -5.30 7.48
N SER A 91 18.33 -4.88 6.31
CA SER A 91 17.59 -4.99 5.05
C SER A 91 17.16 -6.42 4.72
N ILE A 92 17.95 -7.43 5.12
CA ILE A 92 17.65 -8.85 4.83
C ILE A 92 16.29 -9.27 5.40
N LEU A 93 15.97 -8.91 6.64
CA LEU A 93 14.66 -9.24 7.22
C LEU A 93 13.52 -8.44 6.55
N CYS A 94 13.77 -7.17 6.22
CA CYS A 94 12.82 -6.38 5.45
C CYS A 94 12.58 -6.97 4.04
N ASP A 95 13.63 -7.44 3.38
CA ASP A 95 13.57 -8.10 2.07
C ASP A 95 12.75 -9.41 2.13
N LYS A 96 12.95 -10.22 3.18
CA LYS A 96 12.15 -11.45 3.40
C LYS A 96 10.66 -11.15 3.53
N LEU A 97 10.30 -10.13 4.33
CA LEU A 97 8.90 -9.70 4.52
C LEU A 97 8.28 -9.16 3.22
N TYR A 98 9.04 -8.32 2.50
CA TYR A 98 8.62 -7.81 1.19
C TYR A 98 8.38 -8.94 0.19
N TYR A 99 9.35 -9.89 0.10
CA TYR A 99 9.22 -11.01 -0.83
C TYR A 99 8.08 -11.95 -0.42
N LEU A 100 7.88 -12.18 0.88
CA LEU A 100 6.74 -12.94 1.39
C LEU A 100 5.42 -12.28 0.96
N ASN A 101 5.29 -10.95 1.14
CA ASN A 101 4.11 -10.20 0.73
C ASN A 101 3.87 -10.33 -0.79
N LYS A 102 4.92 -10.17 -1.58
CA LYS A 102 4.86 -10.32 -3.04
C LYS A 102 4.42 -11.73 -3.46
N THR A 103 4.95 -12.75 -2.82
CA THR A 103 4.61 -14.16 -3.11
C THR A 103 3.17 -14.50 -2.72
N MET A 104 2.73 -14.07 -1.55
CA MET A 104 1.39 -14.41 -1.05
C MET A 104 0.27 -13.61 -1.73
N ASN A 105 0.52 -12.36 -2.07
CA ASN A 105 -0.52 -11.42 -2.49
C ASN A 105 -0.38 -10.95 -3.94
N GLY A 106 0.69 -11.34 -4.65
CA GLY A 106 0.87 -11.05 -6.07
C GLY A 106 1.01 -9.56 -6.40
N LEU A 107 1.52 -8.74 -5.46
CA LEU A 107 1.76 -7.32 -5.70
C LEU A 107 3.20 -6.93 -5.37
N ASP A 108 3.68 -5.85 -5.98
CA ASP A 108 5.00 -5.28 -5.72
C ASP A 108 4.85 -3.98 -4.92
N MET A 109 5.15 -4.03 -3.63
CA MET A 109 5.05 -2.89 -2.71
C MET A 109 6.26 -2.89 -1.78
N PHE A 110 7.34 -2.20 -2.23
CA PHE A 110 8.62 -2.21 -1.53
C PHE A 110 8.54 -1.48 -0.19
N TYR A 111 9.16 -2.03 0.82
CA TYR A 111 9.06 -1.52 2.21
C TYR A 111 9.62 -0.11 2.42
N ALA A 112 10.51 0.37 1.53
CA ALA A 112 11.07 1.73 1.65
C ALA A 112 10.21 2.82 1.01
N ILE A 113 9.09 2.48 0.34
CA ILE A 113 8.11 3.50 -0.05
C ILE A 113 7.34 3.96 1.19
N GLU A 114 7.00 5.25 1.24
CA GLU A 114 6.23 5.82 2.34
C GLU A 114 4.78 6.02 1.91
N LEU A 115 3.92 5.11 2.33
CA LEU A 115 2.47 5.29 2.23
C LEU A 115 1.97 6.16 3.39
N PRO A 116 0.86 6.89 3.21
CA PRO A 116 0.27 7.71 4.27
C PRO A 116 -0.24 6.86 5.43
N GLU A 117 -0.68 7.49 6.51
CA GLU A 117 -1.24 6.75 7.66
C GLU A 117 -2.49 5.99 7.26
N VAL A 118 -3.39 6.62 6.48
CA VAL A 118 -4.61 5.99 5.97
C VAL A 118 -4.50 5.74 4.48
N TRP A 119 -4.52 4.49 4.09
CA TRP A 119 -4.59 4.04 2.70
C TRP A 119 -5.30 2.67 2.64
N SER A 120 -5.81 2.30 1.49
CA SER A 120 -6.47 1.01 1.32
C SER A 120 -6.37 0.47 -0.10
N ALA A 121 -6.70 -0.80 -0.24
CA ALA A 121 -6.75 -1.48 -1.53
C ALA A 121 -7.93 -2.45 -1.58
N GLU A 122 -8.39 -2.76 -2.79
CA GLU A 122 -9.29 -3.87 -3.06
C GLU A 122 -8.72 -4.71 -4.22
N HIS A 123 -8.69 -6.02 -4.03
CA HIS A 123 -8.20 -6.99 -5.03
C HIS A 123 -6.82 -6.64 -5.62
N PRO A 124 -5.79 -6.25 -4.85
CA PRO A 124 -4.60 -5.55 -5.33
C PRO A 124 -3.63 -6.38 -6.18
N VAL A 125 -4.03 -7.55 -6.64
CA VAL A 125 -3.19 -8.48 -7.43
C VAL A 125 -2.66 -7.81 -8.69
N GLY A 126 -1.35 -7.99 -8.97
CA GLY A 126 -0.68 -7.44 -10.14
C GLY A 126 -0.33 -5.94 -10.02
N SER A 127 -0.60 -5.32 -8.86
CA SER A 127 -0.27 -3.92 -8.66
C SER A 127 1.20 -3.71 -8.32
N VAL A 128 1.76 -2.59 -8.78
CA VAL A 128 3.12 -2.13 -8.49
C VAL A 128 3.07 -0.74 -7.91
N LEU A 129 3.40 -0.61 -6.63
CA LEU A 129 3.55 0.69 -5.97
C LEU A 129 5.03 1.04 -5.85
N GLY A 130 5.50 1.89 -6.75
CA GLY A 130 6.86 2.40 -6.77
C GLY A 130 7.03 3.69 -5.97
N ARG A 131 8.18 4.33 -6.11
CA ARG A 131 8.45 5.61 -5.46
C ARG A 131 7.49 6.69 -5.95
N ALA A 132 6.87 7.40 -5.02
CA ALA A 132 6.02 8.55 -5.22
C ALA A 132 5.85 9.27 -3.87
N LYS A 133 5.26 10.47 -3.88
CA LYS A 133 4.65 11.02 -2.68
C LYS A 133 3.18 10.63 -2.69
N TYR A 134 2.72 9.94 -1.65
CA TYR A 134 1.36 9.47 -1.53
C TYR A 134 0.61 10.31 -0.49
N GLY A 135 -0.52 10.89 -0.89
CA GLY A 135 -1.40 11.65 0.01
C GLY A 135 -2.35 10.77 0.81
N GLU A 136 -2.90 11.30 1.91
CA GLU A 136 -3.87 10.60 2.77
C GLU A 136 -5.09 10.11 2.00
N GLY A 137 -5.60 8.94 2.36
CA GLY A 137 -6.76 8.33 1.72
C GLY A 137 -6.46 7.72 0.36
N PHE A 138 -5.19 7.45 0.03
CA PHE A 138 -4.82 6.77 -1.21
C PHE A 138 -5.47 5.39 -1.30
N PHE A 139 -6.08 5.11 -2.45
CA PHE A 139 -6.78 3.85 -2.69
C PHE A 139 -6.44 3.28 -4.08
N PHE A 140 -6.30 1.95 -4.19
CA PHE A 140 -6.02 1.31 -5.47
C PHE A 140 -6.67 -0.08 -5.60
N TYR A 141 -6.99 -0.44 -6.85
CA TYR A 141 -7.45 -1.76 -7.27
C TYR A 141 -6.31 -2.59 -7.90
N GLN A 142 -6.68 -3.76 -8.46
CA GLN A 142 -5.76 -4.67 -9.15
C GLN A 142 -5.10 -4.02 -10.37
N GLY A 143 -3.88 -4.48 -10.66
CA GLY A 143 -3.12 -4.11 -11.85
C GLY A 143 -2.70 -2.63 -11.92
N CYS A 144 -2.86 -1.88 -10.82
CA CYS A 144 -2.46 -0.48 -10.79
C CYS A 144 -0.94 -0.33 -10.75
N THR A 145 -0.41 0.69 -11.42
CA THR A 145 1.02 0.98 -11.42
C THR A 145 1.28 2.43 -11.03
N VAL A 146 2.14 2.63 -10.03
CA VAL A 146 2.74 3.92 -9.71
C VAL A 146 4.24 3.80 -9.87
N GLY A 147 4.85 4.62 -10.71
CA GLY A 147 6.28 4.50 -10.99
C GLY A 147 6.94 5.73 -11.57
N GLY A 148 8.28 5.71 -11.56
CA GLY A 148 9.08 6.78 -12.15
C GLY A 148 9.22 6.67 -13.66
N ASN A 149 9.54 7.80 -14.28
CA ASN A 149 9.95 7.89 -15.68
C ASN A 149 11.20 8.76 -15.82
N ARG A 150 12.07 8.43 -16.77
CA ARG A 150 13.24 9.25 -17.09
C ARG A 150 12.90 10.29 -18.16
N SER A 151 13.25 11.55 -17.88
CA SER A 151 13.23 12.60 -18.91
C SER A 151 14.27 12.31 -20.02
N LYS A 152 14.20 13.09 -21.09
CA LYS A 152 15.21 13.04 -22.17
C LYS A 152 16.64 13.30 -21.69
N ASP A 153 16.78 14.11 -20.62
CA ASP A 153 18.07 14.44 -19.99
C ASP A 153 18.51 13.39 -18.95
N GLY A 154 17.81 12.27 -18.84
CA GLY A 154 18.15 11.16 -17.93
C GLY A 154 17.70 11.34 -16.48
N VAL A 155 17.07 12.48 -16.15
CA VAL A 155 16.54 12.73 -14.79
C VAL A 155 15.33 11.85 -14.52
N LEU A 156 15.30 11.19 -13.38
CA LEU A 156 14.22 10.30 -12.97
C LEU A 156 13.20 11.07 -12.12
N TYR A 157 11.99 11.17 -12.62
CA TYR A 157 10.86 11.80 -11.94
C TYR A 157 9.88 10.77 -11.41
N TYR A 158 9.18 11.14 -10.34
CA TYR A 158 8.18 10.31 -9.67
C TYR A 158 6.89 11.10 -9.46
N PRO A 159 5.73 10.42 -9.41
CA PRO A 159 4.46 11.06 -9.13
C PRO A 159 4.40 11.73 -7.74
N VAL A 160 3.67 12.83 -7.68
CA VAL A 160 3.20 13.45 -6.45
C VAL A 160 1.68 13.33 -6.45
N ILE A 161 1.16 12.57 -5.50
CA ILE A 161 -0.25 12.16 -5.44
C ILE A 161 -0.90 12.89 -4.27
N GLY A 162 -1.97 13.61 -4.53
CA GLY A 162 -2.75 14.34 -3.53
C GLY A 162 -3.59 13.43 -2.63
N ARG A 163 -4.45 14.05 -1.81
CA ARG A 163 -5.34 13.34 -0.88
C ARG A 163 -6.52 12.72 -1.60
N ASN A 164 -7.04 11.59 -1.08
CA ASN A 164 -8.23 10.90 -1.57
C ASN A 164 -8.13 10.54 -3.06
N VAL A 165 -6.95 10.18 -3.55
CA VAL A 165 -6.78 9.69 -4.93
C VAL A 165 -7.14 8.23 -5.00
N ARG A 166 -8.00 7.88 -5.96
CA ARG A 166 -8.46 6.50 -6.20
C ARG A 166 -8.02 6.01 -7.58
N MET A 167 -7.30 4.91 -7.61
CA MET A 167 -6.85 4.25 -8.83
C MET A 167 -7.70 3.01 -9.09
N TYR A 168 -8.56 3.08 -10.11
CA TYR A 168 -9.35 1.91 -10.52
C TYR A 168 -8.50 0.93 -11.34
N ALA A 169 -9.03 -0.27 -11.54
CA ALA A 169 -8.32 -1.42 -12.10
C ALA A 169 -7.47 -1.07 -13.34
N ASN A 170 -6.21 -1.51 -13.34
CA ASN A 170 -5.24 -1.34 -14.44
C ASN A 170 -4.91 0.12 -14.78
N SER A 171 -5.20 1.07 -13.88
CA SER A 171 -4.76 2.46 -14.09
C SER A 171 -3.30 2.68 -13.69
N SER A 172 -2.65 3.69 -14.28
CA SER A 172 -1.23 3.94 -14.08
C SER A 172 -0.92 5.43 -13.92
N LEU A 173 -0.01 5.74 -12.98
CA LEU A 173 0.62 7.05 -12.76
C LEU A 173 2.12 6.92 -12.96
N ILE A 174 2.66 7.50 -14.01
CA ILE A 174 4.05 7.28 -14.41
C ILE A 174 4.78 8.61 -14.64
N GLY A 175 5.92 8.77 -13.98
CA GLY A 175 6.84 9.88 -14.20
C GLY A 175 6.43 11.17 -13.50
N GLN A 176 6.63 12.31 -14.15
CA GLN A 176 6.37 13.63 -13.60
C GLN A 176 4.88 13.96 -13.67
N CYS A 177 4.13 13.50 -12.69
CA CYS A 177 2.70 13.76 -12.56
C CYS A 177 2.43 14.41 -11.21
N ASN A 178 1.88 15.63 -11.19
CA ASN A 178 1.30 16.24 -10.00
C ASN A 178 -0.21 16.03 -10.05
N VAL A 179 -0.69 15.06 -9.24
CA VAL A 179 -2.11 14.71 -9.15
C VAL A 179 -2.70 15.42 -7.95
N GLY A 180 -3.73 16.22 -8.17
CA GLY A 180 -4.41 16.97 -7.12
C GLY A 180 -5.22 16.08 -6.18
N ASP A 181 -5.94 16.72 -5.25
CA ASP A 181 -6.81 16.04 -4.28
C ASP A 181 -8.11 15.53 -4.94
N ASN A 182 -8.71 14.48 -4.39
CA ASN A 182 -10.01 13.92 -4.80
C ASN A 182 -10.06 13.53 -6.28
N VAL A 183 -8.98 12.94 -6.79
CA VAL A 183 -8.88 12.49 -8.17
C VAL A 183 -9.22 11.00 -8.26
N ILE A 184 -10.00 10.66 -9.28
CA ILE A 184 -10.33 9.27 -9.65
C ILE A 184 -9.68 8.97 -11.00
N LEU A 185 -8.79 7.98 -11.05
CA LEU A 185 -8.35 7.39 -12.31
C LEU A 185 -9.28 6.24 -12.67
N GLY A 186 -10.02 6.38 -13.75
CA GLY A 186 -10.88 5.34 -14.29
C GLY A 186 -10.08 4.10 -14.70
N ALA A 187 -10.76 2.96 -14.81
CA ALA A 187 -10.11 1.70 -15.17
C ALA A 187 -9.36 1.82 -16.51
N GLY A 188 -8.11 1.35 -16.54
CA GLY A 188 -7.23 1.42 -17.71
C GLY A 188 -6.70 2.81 -18.06
N ALA A 189 -6.94 3.83 -17.23
CA ALA A 189 -6.38 5.17 -17.44
C ALA A 189 -4.85 5.15 -17.29
N LEU A 190 -4.13 5.74 -18.22
CA LEU A 190 -2.67 5.91 -18.16
C LEU A 190 -2.32 7.40 -18.15
N VAL A 191 -1.91 7.89 -17.00
CA VAL A 191 -1.37 9.24 -16.82
C VAL A 191 0.15 9.16 -16.81
N LYS A 192 0.79 9.76 -17.79
CA LYS A 192 2.24 9.79 -17.92
C LYS A 192 2.71 11.21 -18.16
N ASP A 193 3.63 11.67 -17.30
CA ASP A 193 4.27 12.99 -17.40
C ASP A 193 3.24 14.12 -17.62
N THR A 194 2.11 14.06 -16.91
CA THR A 194 0.97 14.98 -17.06
C THR A 194 0.36 15.30 -15.71
N ASP A 195 0.13 16.57 -15.43
CA ASP A 195 -0.52 17.04 -14.20
C ASP A 195 -2.05 16.89 -14.29
N ILE A 196 -2.68 16.50 -13.16
CA ILE A 196 -4.12 16.31 -13.05
C ILE A 196 -4.67 17.27 -11.98
N PRO A 197 -5.63 18.13 -12.32
CA PRO A 197 -6.22 19.05 -11.35
C PRO A 197 -7.04 18.29 -10.29
N SER A 198 -7.17 18.91 -9.11
CA SER A 198 -8.04 18.38 -8.04
C SER A 198 -9.48 18.21 -8.52
N ASN A 199 -10.23 17.35 -7.82
CA ASN A 199 -11.66 17.12 -8.05
C ASN A 199 -11.94 16.65 -9.50
N SER A 200 -11.17 15.70 -10.00
CA SER A 200 -11.25 15.22 -11.37
C SER A 200 -11.46 13.71 -11.46
N ILE A 201 -12.15 13.30 -12.52
CA ILE A 201 -12.20 11.91 -12.98
C ILE A 201 -11.47 11.84 -14.31
N VAL A 202 -10.49 10.95 -14.42
CA VAL A 202 -9.59 10.83 -15.58
C VAL A 202 -9.83 9.52 -16.30
N PHE A 203 -9.98 9.59 -17.63
CA PHE A 203 -10.07 8.45 -18.51
C PHE A 203 -9.09 8.57 -19.67
N GLY A 204 -8.83 7.48 -20.37
CA GLY A 204 -7.95 7.44 -21.54
C GLY A 204 -6.48 7.37 -21.17
N GLN A 205 -5.63 7.70 -22.13
CA GLN A 205 -4.18 7.57 -22.01
C GLN A 205 -3.48 8.84 -22.48
N SER A 206 -2.45 9.28 -21.76
CA SER A 206 -1.61 10.41 -22.17
C SER A 206 -1.07 10.21 -23.57
N PRO A 207 -1.08 11.23 -24.48
CA PRO A 207 -1.47 12.62 -24.20
C PRO A 207 -2.98 12.91 -24.34
N ASN A 208 -3.81 11.93 -24.72
CA ASN A 208 -5.23 12.10 -25.04
C ASN A 208 -6.12 11.75 -23.83
N LEU A 209 -5.90 12.42 -22.71
CA LEU A 209 -6.71 12.23 -21.51
C LEU A 209 -8.07 12.93 -21.64
N ILE A 210 -9.10 12.30 -21.11
CA ILE A 210 -10.43 12.89 -20.90
C ILE A 210 -10.56 13.16 -19.41
N ILE A 211 -10.57 14.44 -19.04
CA ILE A 211 -10.67 14.89 -17.66
C ILE A 211 -12.06 15.50 -17.45
N LYS A 212 -12.79 14.98 -16.47
CA LYS A 212 -14.13 15.45 -16.08
C LYS A 212 -14.13 15.88 -14.62
N GLU A 213 -15.06 16.77 -14.25
CA GLU A 213 -15.28 17.15 -12.86
C GLU A 213 -15.76 15.95 -12.04
N ASN A 214 -15.18 15.74 -10.87
CA ASN A 214 -15.66 14.76 -9.89
C ASN A 214 -16.73 15.40 -9.01
N LYS A 215 -17.99 15.02 -9.23
CA LYS A 215 -19.15 15.52 -8.49
C LYS A 215 -19.53 14.65 -7.26
N HIS A 216 -18.71 13.66 -6.95
CA HIS A 216 -18.93 12.70 -5.84
C HIS A 216 -18.05 13.00 -4.61
N ILE A 217 -17.86 14.29 -4.35
CA ILE A 217 -17.04 14.76 -3.22
C ILE A 217 -17.94 15.14 -2.06
#